data_b04a6fda5c13e52a51ae35a2cf60397d
#
_entry.id   b04a6fda5c13e52a51ae35a2cf60397d
#
_cell.length_a   1.000
_cell.length_b   1.000
_cell.length_c   1.000
_cell.angle_alpha   90.00
_cell.angle_beta   90.00
_cell.angle_gamma   90.00
#
_symmetry.space_group_name_H-M   'P 1'
#
loop_
_entity.id
_entity.type
_entity.pdbx_description
1 polymer ?
#
loop_
_entity_poly.entity_id
_entity_poly.type
_entity_poly.pdbx_seq_one_letter_code
_entity_poly.pdbx_strand_id
1 'polypeptide(L)'
;MTACARFIIIGRLAAGIALALLAVVASWAGPAAGTARSQDLANAPVKGMVTMIDLGADQCVPCKMMAPILEKLKKDYEGKAAIIFIDVWKNSDPARQYGIRAIPTQIFFDAGGREVHRHVGFMSEKEIVGQLTKMGVN
;
A
#
# COMPACT_ATOMS: atom_id res chain seq x y z
N MET A 1 -18.60 78.21 18.11
CA MET A 1 -17.21 77.75 17.90
C MET A 1 -17.12 76.41 18.55
N THR A 2 -16.58 75.40 17.81
CA THR A 2 -16.27 74.04 18.16
C THR A 2 -17.38 72.97 17.99
N ALA A 3 -17.54 72.55 16.72
CA ALA A 3 -18.12 71.29 16.34
C ALA A 3 -17.22 70.66 15.29
N CYS A 4 -16.26 69.88 15.71
CA CYS A 4 -15.44 69.07 14.77
C CYS A 4 -14.56 68.08 15.53
N ALA A 5 -15.10 67.00 16.03
CA ALA A 5 -14.29 65.86 16.52
C ALA A 5 -15.17 64.64 16.90
N ARG A 6 -16.00 64.10 16.02
CA ARG A 6 -16.76 62.88 16.34
C ARG A 6 -16.98 61.93 15.15
N PHE A 7 -16.09 61.93 14.14
CA PHE A 7 -16.40 61.14 12.93
C PHE A 7 -15.28 60.21 12.46
N ILE A 8 -14.31 59.82 13.32
CA ILE A 8 -13.17 58.99 12.86
C ILE A 8 -13.05 57.62 13.59
N ILE A 9 -14.02 57.20 14.39
CA ILE A 9 -13.85 55.93 15.15
C ILE A 9 -14.67 54.73 14.55
N ILE A 10 -15.55 54.95 13.55
CA ILE A 10 -16.43 53.87 13.09
C ILE A 10 -15.82 53.07 11.90
N GLY A 11 -14.71 53.54 11.31
CA GLY A 11 -14.13 52.96 10.08
C GLY A 11 -13.10 51.84 10.30
N ARG A 12 -12.75 51.46 11.53
CA ARG A 12 -11.66 50.50 11.81
C ARG A 12 -12.09 49.14 12.35
N LEU A 13 -13.36 48.92 12.61
CA LEU A 13 -13.85 47.63 13.16
C LEU A 13 -14.43 46.68 12.07
N ALA A 14 -14.65 47.16 10.85
CA ALA A 14 -15.23 46.32 9.79
C ALA A 14 -14.18 45.55 8.96
N ALA A 15 -12.90 45.90 9.05
CA ALA A 15 -11.84 45.25 8.27
C ALA A 15 -11.24 44.00 8.94
N GLY A 16 -11.51 43.78 10.23
CA GLY A 16 -10.90 42.66 10.99
C GLY A 16 -11.68 41.33 10.90
N ILE A 17 -12.96 41.36 10.52
CA ILE A 17 -13.81 40.16 10.52
C ILE A 17 -13.79 39.43 9.18
N ALA A 18 -13.45 40.12 8.09
CA ALA A 18 -13.41 39.51 6.76
C ALA A 18 -12.17 38.64 6.50
N LEU A 19 -11.07 38.78 7.24
CA LEU A 19 -9.85 37.96 7.07
C LEU A 19 -9.88 36.66 7.90
N ALA A 20 -10.74 36.54 8.90
CA ALA A 20 -10.80 35.34 9.77
C ALA A 20 -11.63 34.18 9.18
N LEU A 21 -12.44 34.42 8.15
CA LEU A 21 -13.31 33.38 7.56
C LEU A 21 -12.70 32.66 6.35
N LEU A 22 -11.52 33.05 5.85
CA LEU A 22 -10.85 32.41 4.70
C LEU A 22 -9.85 31.31 5.08
N ALA A 23 -9.59 31.08 6.37
CA ALA A 23 -8.58 30.11 6.83
C ALA A 23 -9.13 28.74 7.21
N VAL A 24 -10.42 28.47 7.11
CA VAL A 24 -11.04 27.21 7.61
C VAL A 24 -11.35 26.19 6.51
N VAL A 25 -11.21 26.51 5.23
CA VAL A 25 -11.58 25.59 4.12
C VAL A 25 -10.40 24.81 3.53
N ALA A 26 -9.19 24.88 4.10
CA ALA A 26 -7.99 24.29 3.49
C ALA A 26 -7.50 22.97 4.14
N SER A 27 -8.29 22.28 4.98
CA SER A 27 -7.79 21.12 5.74
C SER A 27 -8.55 19.82 5.53
N TRP A 28 -9.26 19.65 4.41
CA TRP A 28 -9.93 18.38 4.09
C TRP A 28 -9.42 17.79 2.77
N ALA A 29 -8.12 17.82 2.53
CA ALA A 29 -7.49 16.91 1.60
C ALA A 29 -7.24 15.59 2.36
N GLY A 30 -8.26 14.75 2.46
CA GLY A 30 -8.11 13.36 2.91
C GLY A 30 -7.12 12.63 2.00
N PRO A 31 -6.39 11.63 2.51
CA PRO A 31 -5.47 10.85 1.68
C PRO A 31 -6.26 10.23 0.53
N ALA A 32 -5.86 10.52 -0.70
CA ALA A 32 -6.43 9.95 -1.90
C ALA A 32 -6.25 8.42 -1.85
N ALA A 33 -7.33 7.71 -1.59
CA ALA A 33 -7.40 6.26 -1.74
C ALA A 33 -7.24 5.93 -3.24
N GLY A 34 -6.02 5.65 -3.69
CA GLY A 34 -5.85 5.36 -5.11
C GLY A 34 -4.47 4.99 -5.65
N THR A 35 -3.47 4.67 -4.83
CA THR A 35 -2.13 4.35 -5.35
C THR A 35 -1.41 3.16 -4.69
N ALA A 36 -2.11 2.33 -3.91
CA ALA A 36 -1.50 1.18 -3.24
C ALA A 36 -0.86 0.17 -4.23
N ARG A 37 -1.43 0.00 -5.42
CA ARG A 37 -1.02 -1.03 -6.39
C ARG A 37 0.33 -0.79 -7.08
N SER A 38 0.72 0.46 -7.28
CA SER A 38 2.01 0.81 -7.92
C SER A 38 3.16 0.93 -6.91
N GLN A 39 2.86 1.24 -5.65
CA GLN A 39 3.84 1.38 -4.58
C GLN A 39 4.29 0.03 -4.04
N ASP A 40 3.44 -1.00 -4.06
CA ASP A 40 3.78 -2.36 -3.62
C ASP A 40 4.89 -2.97 -4.49
N LEU A 41 4.89 -2.66 -5.79
CA LEU A 41 5.92 -3.13 -6.74
C LEU A 41 7.28 -2.46 -6.55
N ALA A 42 7.29 -1.16 -6.21
CA ALA A 42 8.52 -0.38 -6.08
C ALA A 42 9.28 -0.69 -4.77
N ASN A 43 8.58 -1.25 -3.76
CA ASN A 43 9.13 -1.49 -2.42
C ASN A 43 9.17 -2.98 -2.02
N ALA A 44 8.99 -3.89 -2.97
CA ALA A 44 9.06 -5.32 -2.69
C ALA A 44 10.50 -5.86 -2.86
N PRO A 45 11.03 -6.67 -1.92
CA PRO A 45 10.45 -7.04 -0.62
C PRO A 45 10.42 -5.88 0.38
N VAL A 46 9.44 -5.87 1.29
CA VAL A 46 9.26 -4.81 2.28
C VAL A 46 10.35 -4.87 3.35
N LYS A 47 11.14 -3.81 3.44
CA LYS A 47 12.26 -3.75 4.40
C LYS A 47 11.76 -3.82 5.84
N GLY A 48 12.36 -4.69 6.63
CA GLY A 48 12.02 -4.89 8.05
C GLY A 48 10.81 -5.80 8.28
N MET A 49 10.23 -6.41 7.21
CA MET A 49 9.06 -7.27 7.31
C MET A 49 9.26 -8.53 6.46
N VAL A 50 8.86 -9.70 7.00
CA VAL A 50 8.75 -10.92 6.19
C VAL A 50 7.81 -10.65 5.04
N THR A 51 8.23 -10.96 3.83
CA THR A 51 7.46 -10.66 2.62
C THR A 51 7.29 -11.92 1.77
N MET A 52 6.06 -12.20 1.37
CA MET A 52 5.73 -13.16 0.32
C MET A 52 5.30 -12.40 -0.93
N ILE A 53 5.92 -12.69 -2.07
CA ILE A 53 5.52 -12.17 -3.37
C ILE A 53 4.97 -13.35 -4.20
N ASP A 54 3.73 -13.23 -4.68
CA ASP A 54 3.14 -14.14 -5.66
C ASP A 54 3.21 -13.48 -7.04
N LEU A 55 4.03 -14.05 -7.92
CA LEU A 55 4.13 -13.62 -9.32
C LEU A 55 3.20 -14.49 -10.16
N GLY A 56 2.13 -13.89 -10.64
CA GLY A 56 1.06 -14.57 -11.37
C GLY A 56 0.48 -13.73 -12.49
N ALA A 57 -0.73 -14.05 -12.92
CA ALA A 57 -1.50 -13.24 -13.86
C ALA A 57 -3.00 -13.44 -13.66
N ASP A 58 -3.79 -12.39 -13.91
CA ASP A 58 -5.26 -12.42 -13.74
C ASP A 58 -5.95 -13.45 -14.66
N GLN A 59 -5.34 -13.84 -15.79
CA GLN A 59 -5.91 -14.80 -16.73
C GLN A 59 -5.39 -16.23 -16.56
N CYS A 60 -4.45 -16.47 -15.65
CA CYS A 60 -3.88 -17.77 -15.37
C CYS A 60 -4.79 -18.56 -14.42
N VAL A 61 -5.21 -19.77 -14.80
CA VAL A 61 -6.16 -20.59 -14.01
C VAL A 61 -5.64 -20.88 -12.59
N PRO A 62 -4.43 -21.44 -12.38
CA PRO A 62 -3.93 -21.69 -11.02
C PRO A 62 -3.71 -20.41 -10.21
N CYS A 63 -3.39 -19.28 -10.86
CA CYS A 63 -3.27 -17.99 -10.19
C CYS A 63 -4.63 -17.50 -9.68
N LYS A 64 -5.71 -17.68 -10.46
CA LYS A 64 -7.08 -17.35 -10.03
C LYS A 64 -7.51 -18.16 -8.80
N MET A 65 -7.07 -19.40 -8.69
CA MET A 65 -7.35 -20.23 -7.51
C MET A 65 -6.63 -19.70 -6.26
N MET A 66 -5.47 -19.08 -6.42
CA MET A 66 -4.73 -18.47 -5.32
C MET A 66 -5.30 -17.12 -4.88
N ALA A 67 -5.95 -16.36 -5.77
CA ALA A 67 -6.41 -15.02 -5.48
C ALA A 67 -7.22 -14.90 -4.16
N PRO A 68 -8.26 -15.72 -3.88
CA PRO A 68 -9.00 -15.63 -2.62
C PRO A 68 -8.15 -16.00 -1.40
N ILE A 69 -7.16 -16.89 -1.56
CA ILE A 69 -6.21 -17.25 -0.49
C ILE A 69 -5.33 -16.04 -0.17
N LEU A 70 -4.77 -15.40 -1.18
CA LEU A 70 -3.91 -14.23 -1.02
C LEU A 70 -4.66 -13.04 -0.38
N GLU A 71 -5.90 -12.77 -0.80
CA GLU A 71 -6.73 -11.71 -0.20
C GLU A 71 -7.05 -11.99 1.28
N LYS A 72 -7.31 -13.24 1.64
CA LYS A 72 -7.50 -13.65 3.03
C LYS A 72 -6.21 -13.45 3.83
N LEU A 73 -5.08 -14.00 3.35
CA LEU A 73 -3.80 -13.93 4.05
C LEU A 73 -3.29 -12.48 4.18
N LYS A 74 -3.54 -11.63 3.19
CA LYS A 74 -3.21 -10.20 3.27
C LYS A 74 -3.87 -9.52 4.48
N LYS A 75 -5.11 -9.89 4.80
CA LYS A 75 -5.83 -9.39 5.98
C LYS A 75 -5.34 -10.03 7.28
N ASP A 76 -5.19 -11.35 7.29
CA ASP A 76 -4.82 -12.11 8.50
C ASP A 76 -3.40 -11.77 8.99
N TYR A 77 -2.52 -11.40 8.07
CA TYR A 77 -1.12 -11.06 8.34
C TYR A 77 -0.82 -9.55 8.26
N GLU A 78 -1.85 -8.70 8.24
CA GLU A 78 -1.66 -7.24 8.26
C GLU A 78 -0.80 -6.82 9.45
N GLY A 79 0.26 -6.05 9.20
CA GLY A 79 1.24 -5.63 10.21
C GLY A 79 2.23 -6.71 10.66
N LYS A 80 2.09 -7.97 10.23
CA LYS A 80 2.98 -9.09 10.59
C LYS A 80 3.86 -9.55 9.42
N ALA A 81 3.27 -9.68 8.23
CA ALA A 81 3.97 -10.01 7.00
C ALA A 81 3.31 -9.28 5.82
N ALA A 82 4.10 -8.98 4.81
CA ALA A 82 3.60 -8.43 3.56
C ALA A 82 3.26 -9.56 2.58
N ILE A 83 2.01 -9.59 2.10
CA ILE A 83 1.53 -10.52 1.07
C ILE A 83 1.25 -9.70 -0.19
N ILE A 84 2.05 -9.89 -1.24
CA ILE A 84 2.06 -9.04 -2.44
C ILE A 84 1.78 -9.90 -3.66
N PHE A 85 0.80 -9.52 -4.49
CA PHE A 85 0.55 -10.11 -5.80
C PHE A 85 1.08 -9.20 -6.91
N ILE A 86 1.78 -9.79 -7.88
CA ILE A 86 2.32 -9.09 -9.05
C ILE A 86 1.83 -9.77 -10.33
N ASP A 87 1.08 -9.03 -11.15
CA ASP A 87 0.65 -9.50 -12.48
C ASP A 87 1.77 -9.28 -13.50
N VAL A 88 2.48 -10.37 -13.83
CA VAL A 88 3.64 -10.34 -14.73
C VAL A 88 3.25 -10.32 -16.21
N TRP A 89 1.96 -10.49 -16.54
CA TRP A 89 1.47 -10.29 -17.91
C TRP A 89 1.16 -8.83 -18.18
N LYS A 90 0.80 -8.04 -17.16
CA LYS A 90 0.63 -6.59 -17.27
C LYS A 90 1.97 -5.84 -17.27
N ASN A 91 2.92 -6.35 -16.50
CA ASN A 91 4.29 -5.85 -16.44
C ASN A 91 5.27 -7.02 -16.27
N SER A 92 6.09 -7.27 -17.30
CA SER A 92 7.04 -8.38 -17.31
C SER A 92 8.37 -8.11 -16.60
N ASP A 93 8.63 -6.87 -16.15
CA ASP A 93 9.89 -6.52 -15.48
C ASP A 93 10.10 -7.30 -14.19
N PRO A 94 9.10 -7.48 -13.29
CA PRO A 94 9.25 -8.32 -12.12
C PRO A 94 9.59 -9.78 -12.45
N ALA A 95 9.02 -10.33 -13.52
CA ALA A 95 9.35 -11.70 -13.93
C ALA A 95 10.84 -11.86 -14.25
N ARG A 96 11.43 -10.88 -14.93
CA ARG A 96 12.87 -10.85 -15.23
C ARG A 96 13.69 -10.58 -13.97
N GLN A 97 13.28 -9.60 -13.16
CA GLN A 97 13.96 -9.22 -11.91
C GLN A 97 14.08 -10.41 -10.95
N TYR A 98 13.01 -11.15 -10.75
CA TYR A 98 12.99 -12.32 -9.86
C TYR A 98 13.36 -13.63 -10.53
N GLY A 99 13.68 -13.60 -11.82
CA GLY A 99 14.15 -14.78 -12.58
C GLY A 99 13.13 -15.91 -12.65
N ILE A 100 11.82 -15.61 -12.68
CA ILE A 100 10.80 -16.64 -12.76
C ILE A 100 10.65 -17.15 -14.20
N ARG A 101 10.30 -18.45 -14.33
CA ARG A 101 10.12 -19.14 -15.62
C ARG A 101 8.72 -19.69 -15.80
N ALA A 102 7.93 -19.71 -14.75
CA ALA A 102 6.55 -20.19 -14.75
C ALA A 102 5.72 -19.42 -13.73
N ILE A 103 4.39 -19.40 -13.91
CA ILE A 103 3.42 -18.78 -13.02
C ILE A 103 2.34 -19.80 -12.60
N PRO A 104 1.80 -19.68 -11.38
CA PRO A 104 2.25 -18.77 -10.32
C PRO A 104 3.60 -19.21 -9.72
N THR A 105 4.38 -18.25 -9.21
CA THR A 105 5.58 -18.51 -8.42
C THR A 105 5.53 -17.67 -7.15
N GLN A 106 5.66 -18.30 -5.99
CA GLN A 106 5.72 -17.65 -4.70
C GLN A 106 7.17 -17.55 -4.23
N ILE A 107 7.59 -16.35 -3.84
CA ILE A 107 8.92 -16.09 -3.30
C ILE A 107 8.79 -15.49 -1.91
N PHE A 108 9.49 -16.06 -0.94
CA PHE A 108 9.47 -15.63 0.44
C PHE A 108 10.80 -14.97 0.79
N PHE A 109 10.73 -13.79 1.39
CA PHE A 109 11.86 -13.00 1.81
C PHE A 109 11.83 -12.79 3.33
N ASP A 110 12.99 -12.91 3.97
CA ASP A 110 13.14 -12.52 5.37
C ASP A 110 13.05 -10.99 5.55
N ALA A 111 12.99 -10.53 6.80
CA ALA A 111 12.93 -9.10 7.11
C ALA A 111 14.15 -8.29 6.62
N GLY A 112 15.25 -8.96 6.31
CA GLY A 112 16.44 -8.38 5.68
C GLY A 112 16.32 -8.23 4.16
N GLY A 113 15.25 -8.77 3.55
CA GLY A 113 15.03 -8.77 2.10
C GLY A 113 15.77 -9.88 1.35
N ARG A 114 16.29 -10.90 2.06
CA ARG A 114 16.93 -12.07 1.46
C ARG A 114 15.88 -13.12 1.12
N GLU A 115 15.93 -13.67 -0.10
CA GLU A 115 15.10 -14.82 -0.49
C GLU A 115 15.46 -16.05 0.36
N VAL A 116 14.47 -16.65 1.00
CA VAL A 116 14.65 -17.84 1.87
C VAL A 116 13.88 -19.06 1.38
N HIS A 117 12.85 -18.86 0.55
CA HIS A 117 12.08 -19.96 -0.02
C HIS A 117 11.42 -19.54 -1.34
N ARG A 118 11.26 -20.51 -2.26
CA ARG A 118 10.58 -20.35 -3.53
C ARG A 118 9.75 -21.58 -3.85
N HIS A 119 8.51 -21.37 -4.31
CA HIS A 119 7.62 -22.41 -4.79
C HIS A 119 7.10 -22.06 -6.18
N VAL A 120 6.99 -23.05 -7.06
CA VAL A 120 6.44 -22.89 -8.41
C VAL A 120 5.16 -23.71 -8.53
N GLY A 121 4.09 -23.08 -9.01
CA GLY A 121 2.77 -23.68 -9.12
C GLY A 121 1.79 -23.21 -8.04
N PHE A 122 0.62 -23.84 -7.99
CA PHE A 122 -0.38 -23.56 -6.97
C PHE A 122 0.15 -23.92 -5.58
N MET A 123 -0.03 -23.02 -4.62
CA MET A 123 0.30 -23.22 -3.21
C MET A 123 -0.93 -23.02 -2.36
N SER A 124 -1.29 -24.01 -1.53
CA SER A 124 -2.46 -23.91 -0.68
C SER A 124 -2.24 -22.95 0.49
N GLU A 125 -3.33 -22.44 1.09
CA GLU A 125 -3.28 -21.61 2.28
C GLU A 125 -2.44 -22.24 3.40
N LYS A 126 -2.66 -23.55 3.67
CA LYS A 126 -1.93 -24.28 4.70
C LYS A 126 -0.41 -24.29 4.47
N GLU A 127 0.01 -24.44 3.22
CA GLU A 127 1.44 -24.45 2.86
C GLU A 127 2.04 -23.05 3.04
N ILE A 128 1.33 -21.99 2.61
CA ILE A 128 1.76 -20.60 2.79
C ILE A 128 1.89 -20.27 4.27
N VAL A 129 0.85 -20.56 5.07
CA VAL A 129 0.86 -20.36 6.53
C VAL A 129 2.01 -21.14 7.18
N GLY A 130 2.19 -22.41 6.80
CA GLY A 130 3.29 -23.23 7.30
C GLY A 130 4.67 -22.64 6.98
N GLN A 131 4.84 -22.01 5.80
CA GLN A 131 6.10 -21.36 5.44
C GLN A 131 6.29 -20.06 6.24
N LEU A 132 5.25 -19.23 6.41
CA LEU A 132 5.31 -18.01 7.22
C LEU A 132 5.64 -18.33 8.69
N THR A 133 5.02 -19.39 9.24
CA THR A 133 5.30 -19.86 10.62
C THR A 133 6.76 -20.29 10.78
N LYS A 134 7.34 -21.01 9.82
CA LYS A 134 8.78 -21.36 9.82
C LYS A 134 9.70 -20.12 9.80
N MET A 135 9.19 -19.01 9.29
CA MET A 135 9.89 -17.72 9.25
C MET A 135 9.62 -16.86 10.49
N GLY A 136 8.93 -17.41 11.51
CA GLY A 136 8.65 -16.73 12.77
C GLY A 136 7.44 -15.81 12.76
N VAL A 137 6.57 -15.91 11.74
CA VAL A 137 5.34 -15.10 11.63
C VAL A 137 4.14 -15.96 12.03
N ASN A 138 3.42 -15.52 13.08
CA ASN A 138 2.24 -16.21 13.66
C ASN A 138 1.01 -15.29 13.66
#